data_7acf0f6bfdd87b7fb5ee81e30ca2deb9
#
_entry.id   7acf0f6bfdd87b7fb5ee81e30ca2deb9
#
_cell.length_a   1.000
_cell.length_b   1.000
_cell.length_c   1.000
_cell.angle_alpha   90.00
_cell.angle_beta   90.00
_cell.angle_gamma   90.00
#
_symmetry.space_group_name_H-M   'P 1'
#
loop_
_entity.id
_entity.type
_entity.pdbx_description
1 polymer ?
#
loop_
_entity_poly.entity_id
_entity_poly.type
_entity_poly.pdbx_seq_one_letter_code
_entity_poly.pdbx_strand_id
1 'polypeptide(L)'
;MEPTHIKQYKHWRHKKAVAWYQSKNRQAPPDAGHVRANRDMALLSHAFNYGREVGMTKIANPCQGIKKFKEDGRDVYVEDDLYQRVYKEADEPTRDAMDLAYLTGQRPQDTLLHDERDIRDNFLHIGQGKTKKKLRMEITGELKAVIDRIRTRKHQYKVVCTALIVNEKGERMTLDTLQRRFRDARRDAGIADGEFQFRDLRAKAGTDKTDSTGDIRQAQKQLGHTSITMTEHYVRNRRGDKVKPTK
;
A
#
# COMPACT_ATOMS: atom_id res chain seq x y z
N MET A 1 -4.73 -30.08 -20.20
CA MET A 1 -5.57 -28.98 -19.66
C MET A 1 -5.93 -28.05 -20.82
N GLU A 2 -7.19 -27.67 -20.96
CA GLU A 2 -7.71 -26.88 -22.06
C GLU A 2 -8.22 -25.50 -21.60
N PRO A 3 -8.38 -24.51 -22.50
CA PRO A 3 -8.92 -23.19 -22.17
C PRO A 3 -10.29 -23.21 -21.49
N THR A 4 -11.12 -24.20 -21.79
CA THR A 4 -12.44 -24.41 -21.16
C THR A 4 -12.31 -24.68 -19.67
N HIS A 5 -11.32 -25.46 -19.24
CA HIS A 5 -11.05 -25.72 -17.82
C HIS A 5 -10.67 -24.45 -17.06
N ILE A 6 -9.95 -23.53 -17.71
CA ILE A 6 -9.57 -22.23 -17.12
C ILE A 6 -10.79 -21.33 -16.94
N LYS A 7 -11.71 -21.31 -17.93
CA LYS A 7 -12.98 -20.59 -17.80
C LYS A 7 -13.84 -21.15 -16.66
N GLN A 8 -13.97 -22.48 -16.57
CA GLN A 8 -14.70 -23.15 -15.50
C GLN A 8 -14.09 -22.83 -14.13
N TYR A 9 -12.76 -22.92 -13.98
CA TYR A 9 -12.06 -22.55 -12.75
C TYR A 9 -12.34 -21.10 -12.34
N LYS A 10 -12.26 -20.17 -13.27
CA LYS A 10 -12.52 -18.75 -13.03
C LYS A 10 -13.90 -18.53 -12.39
N HIS A 11 -14.95 -19.14 -12.96
CA HIS A 11 -16.31 -19.02 -12.44
C HIS A 11 -16.51 -19.80 -11.13
N TRP A 12 -15.91 -20.98 -11.02
CA TRP A 12 -15.93 -21.75 -9.77
C TRP A 12 -15.31 -20.96 -8.61
N ARG A 13 -14.19 -20.26 -8.85
CA ARG A 13 -13.50 -19.46 -7.83
C ARG A 13 -14.37 -18.32 -7.31
N HIS A 14 -15.11 -17.65 -8.20
CA HIS A 14 -16.10 -16.66 -7.83
C HIS A 14 -17.22 -17.27 -6.97
N LYS A 15 -17.85 -18.34 -7.44
CA LYS A 15 -18.91 -19.03 -6.70
C LYS A 15 -18.45 -19.49 -5.30
N LYS A 16 -17.23 -20.03 -5.20
CA LYS A 16 -16.62 -20.42 -3.92
C LYS A 16 -16.42 -19.23 -2.98
N ALA A 17 -16.03 -18.08 -3.50
CA ALA A 17 -15.87 -16.87 -2.69
C ALA A 17 -17.25 -16.37 -2.19
N VAL A 18 -18.27 -16.35 -3.04
CA VAL A 18 -19.63 -15.98 -2.64
C VAL A 18 -20.16 -16.92 -1.55
N ALA A 19 -20.01 -18.25 -1.71
CA ALA A 19 -20.42 -19.22 -0.71
C ALA A 19 -19.70 -19.02 0.65
N TRP A 20 -18.42 -18.63 0.62
CA TRP A 20 -17.69 -18.32 1.84
C TRP A 20 -18.26 -17.10 2.57
N TYR A 21 -18.63 -16.02 1.86
CA TYR A 21 -19.29 -14.87 2.47
C TYR A 21 -20.62 -15.25 3.09
N GLN A 22 -21.42 -16.04 2.37
CA GLN A 22 -22.73 -16.54 2.86
C GLN A 22 -22.58 -17.40 4.13
N SER A 23 -21.56 -18.27 4.19
CA SER A 23 -21.29 -19.09 5.40
C SER A 23 -20.89 -18.24 6.63
N LYS A 24 -20.56 -16.97 6.43
CA LYS A 24 -20.24 -16.00 7.50
C LYS A 24 -21.37 -15.00 7.74
N ASN A 25 -22.56 -15.25 7.19
CA ASN A 25 -23.70 -14.32 7.24
C ASN A 25 -23.34 -12.91 6.74
N ARG A 26 -22.52 -12.83 5.66
CA ARG A 26 -22.08 -11.57 5.06
C ARG A 26 -22.52 -11.51 3.61
N GLN A 27 -22.91 -10.32 3.16
CA GLN A 27 -23.14 -10.08 1.74
C GLN A 27 -21.82 -10.13 0.97
N ALA A 28 -21.77 -10.95 -0.08
CA ALA A 28 -20.61 -11.03 -0.95
C ALA A 28 -20.56 -9.81 -1.88
N PRO A 29 -19.39 -9.14 -2.05
CA PRO A 29 -19.24 -8.12 -3.08
C PRO A 29 -19.41 -8.76 -4.48
N PRO A 30 -19.85 -7.98 -5.50
CA PRO A 30 -20.07 -8.51 -6.87
C PRO A 30 -18.81 -9.11 -7.50
N ASP A 31 -17.63 -8.63 -7.09
CA ASP A 31 -16.31 -9.06 -7.57
C ASP A 31 -15.65 -10.12 -6.65
N ALA A 32 -16.40 -10.71 -5.72
CA ALA A 32 -15.88 -11.69 -4.77
C ALA A 32 -15.09 -12.80 -5.49
N GLY A 33 -13.81 -12.94 -5.12
CA GLY A 33 -12.91 -13.94 -5.69
C GLY A 33 -12.32 -13.60 -7.07
N HIS A 34 -12.69 -12.50 -7.71
CA HIS A 34 -12.20 -12.10 -9.03
C HIS A 34 -10.69 -11.88 -9.05
N VAL A 35 -10.18 -11.08 -8.13
CA VAL A 35 -8.73 -10.82 -8.00
C VAL A 35 -7.96 -12.13 -7.78
N ARG A 36 -8.47 -12.99 -6.92
CA ARG A 36 -7.82 -14.28 -6.66
C ARG A 36 -7.82 -15.17 -7.89
N ALA A 37 -8.94 -15.28 -8.60
CA ALA A 37 -9.03 -16.03 -9.85
C ALA A 37 -8.01 -15.52 -10.88
N ASN A 38 -7.88 -14.21 -11.04
CA ASN A 38 -6.92 -13.60 -11.95
C ASN A 38 -5.45 -13.89 -11.55
N ARG A 39 -5.14 -13.89 -10.25
CA ARG A 39 -3.80 -14.24 -9.75
C ARG A 39 -3.47 -15.71 -9.95
N ASP A 40 -4.41 -16.60 -9.66
CA ASP A 40 -4.25 -18.05 -9.85
C ASP A 40 -4.05 -18.37 -11.35
N MET A 41 -4.81 -17.72 -12.25
CA MET A 41 -4.62 -17.84 -13.70
C MET A 41 -3.26 -17.32 -14.16
N ALA A 42 -2.79 -16.20 -13.62
CA ALA A 42 -1.48 -15.66 -13.96
C ALA A 42 -0.36 -16.61 -13.52
N LEU A 43 -0.44 -17.15 -12.30
CA LEU A 43 0.53 -18.13 -11.81
C LEU A 43 0.56 -19.39 -12.68
N LEU A 44 -0.61 -19.92 -13.02
CA LEU A 44 -0.72 -21.08 -13.90
C LEU A 44 -0.12 -20.80 -15.29
N SER A 45 -0.39 -19.61 -15.83
CA SER A 45 0.19 -19.18 -17.12
C SER A 45 1.71 -19.13 -17.08
N HIS A 46 2.28 -18.60 -16.00
CA HIS A 46 3.73 -18.60 -15.79
C HIS A 46 4.31 -20.03 -15.69
N ALA A 47 3.66 -20.90 -14.92
CA ALA A 47 4.09 -22.29 -14.76
C ALA A 47 4.06 -23.04 -16.11
N PHE A 48 3.03 -22.84 -16.94
CA PHE A 48 2.95 -23.42 -18.28
C PHE A 48 4.05 -22.92 -19.22
N ASN A 49 4.29 -21.60 -19.22
CA ASN A 49 5.34 -21.01 -20.05
C ASN A 49 6.71 -21.52 -19.64
N TYR A 50 6.99 -21.60 -18.33
CA TYR A 50 8.23 -22.20 -17.83
C TYR A 50 8.35 -23.67 -18.24
N GLY A 51 7.30 -24.48 -18.07
CA GLY A 51 7.32 -25.89 -18.48
C GLY A 51 7.59 -26.09 -19.97
N ARG A 52 7.13 -25.14 -20.82
CA ARG A 52 7.47 -25.13 -22.26
C ARG A 52 8.91 -24.73 -22.51
N GLU A 53 9.40 -23.71 -21.80
CA GLU A 53 10.78 -23.22 -21.91
C GLU A 53 11.80 -24.31 -21.59
N VAL A 54 11.56 -25.09 -20.53
CA VAL A 54 12.43 -26.18 -20.09
C VAL A 54 12.15 -27.54 -20.77
N GLY A 55 11.25 -27.56 -21.76
CA GLY A 55 10.97 -28.78 -22.54
C GLY A 55 10.07 -29.83 -21.86
N MET A 56 9.48 -29.51 -20.70
CA MET A 56 8.56 -30.43 -19.99
C MET A 56 7.25 -30.67 -20.72
N THR A 57 6.83 -29.75 -21.57
CA THR A 57 5.60 -29.88 -22.37
C THR A 57 5.67 -29.07 -23.65
N LYS A 58 5.03 -29.60 -24.71
CA LYS A 58 4.83 -28.89 -25.98
C LYS A 58 3.43 -28.31 -26.14
N ILE A 59 2.56 -28.53 -25.15
CA ILE A 59 1.17 -28.09 -25.19
C ILE A 59 1.10 -26.57 -25.10
N ALA A 60 0.18 -25.96 -25.86
CA ALA A 60 -0.05 -24.52 -25.79
C ALA A 60 -0.54 -24.11 -24.40
N ASN A 61 -0.16 -22.90 -23.95
CA ASN A 61 -0.57 -22.37 -22.65
C ASN A 61 -2.12 -22.21 -22.62
N PRO A 62 -2.84 -22.96 -21.78
CA PRO A 62 -4.31 -22.94 -21.76
C PRO A 62 -4.91 -21.63 -21.23
N CYS A 63 -4.11 -20.76 -20.63
CA CYS A 63 -4.53 -19.43 -20.16
C CYS A 63 -4.48 -18.38 -21.27
N GLN A 64 -3.85 -18.69 -22.40
CA GLN A 64 -3.72 -17.74 -23.51
C GLN A 64 -5.10 -17.42 -24.11
N GLY A 65 -5.37 -16.13 -24.32
CA GLY A 65 -6.66 -15.66 -24.86
C GLY A 65 -7.83 -15.65 -23.87
N ILE A 66 -7.65 -16.13 -22.64
CA ILE A 66 -8.71 -16.05 -21.61
C ILE A 66 -8.74 -14.66 -20.99
N LYS A 67 -9.86 -13.95 -21.18
CA LYS A 67 -10.08 -12.65 -20.53
C LYS A 67 -10.14 -12.81 -19.01
N LYS A 68 -9.36 -12.01 -18.31
CA LYS A 68 -9.41 -11.88 -16.84
C LYS A 68 -10.72 -11.20 -16.43
N PHE A 69 -11.09 -11.34 -15.16
CA PHE A 69 -12.10 -10.45 -14.57
C PHE A 69 -11.56 -9.02 -14.55
N LYS A 70 -12.45 -8.04 -14.72
CA LYS A 70 -12.10 -6.65 -14.48
C LYS A 70 -11.73 -6.49 -13.00
N GLU A 71 -10.64 -5.81 -12.73
CA GLU A 71 -10.24 -5.42 -11.37
C GLU A 71 -10.35 -3.91 -11.31
N ASP A 72 -11.26 -3.42 -10.51
CA ASP A 72 -11.31 -2.00 -10.19
C ASP A 72 -10.26 -1.73 -9.11
N GLY A 73 -9.35 -0.83 -9.40
CA GLY A 73 -8.34 -0.40 -8.45
C GLY A 73 -8.97 0.26 -7.22
N ARG A 74 -8.23 0.33 -6.12
CA ARG A 74 -8.68 1.11 -4.97
C ARG A 74 -8.54 2.59 -5.29
N ASP A 75 -9.68 3.29 -5.27
CA ASP A 75 -9.80 4.72 -5.57
C ASP A 75 -10.34 5.45 -4.32
N VAL A 76 -9.49 5.58 -3.30
CA VAL A 76 -9.82 6.25 -2.04
C VAL A 76 -8.79 7.33 -1.78
N TYR A 77 -9.25 8.57 -1.62
CA TYR A 77 -8.49 9.64 -1.01
C TYR A 77 -8.87 9.74 0.48
N VAL A 78 -7.88 9.89 1.34
CA VAL A 78 -8.08 10.03 2.78
C VAL A 78 -8.08 11.52 3.12
N GLU A 79 -9.24 12.07 3.43
CA GLU A 79 -9.37 13.45 3.88
C GLU A 79 -8.71 13.64 5.26
N ASP A 80 -8.35 14.89 5.57
CA ASP A 80 -7.58 15.20 6.79
C ASP A 80 -8.37 14.88 8.07
N ASP A 81 -9.69 15.10 8.08
CA ASP A 81 -10.55 14.75 9.21
C ASP A 81 -10.56 13.24 9.45
N LEU A 82 -10.62 12.44 8.39
CA LEU A 82 -10.58 10.99 8.47
C LEU A 82 -9.22 10.48 8.99
N TYR A 83 -8.13 11.10 8.49
CA TYR A 83 -6.79 10.84 9.00
C TYR A 83 -6.70 11.13 10.51
N GLN A 84 -7.14 12.32 10.94
CA GLN A 84 -7.06 12.75 12.33
C GLN A 84 -7.90 11.88 13.27
N ARG A 85 -9.07 11.43 12.85
CA ARG A 85 -9.91 10.53 13.64
C ARG A 85 -9.18 9.21 13.94
N VAL A 86 -8.58 8.57 12.93
CA VAL A 86 -7.81 7.34 13.14
C VAL A 86 -6.53 7.60 13.94
N TYR A 87 -5.84 8.71 13.66
CA TYR A 87 -4.63 9.10 14.36
C TYR A 87 -4.85 9.27 15.87
N LYS A 88 -5.98 9.84 16.26
CA LYS A 88 -6.36 10.05 17.66
C LYS A 88 -6.53 8.74 18.43
N GLU A 89 -7.08 7.72 17.80
CA GLU A 89 -7.28 6.39 18.40
C GLU A 89 -6.04 5.49 18.29
N ALA A 90 -5.06 5.83 17.44
CA ALA A 90 -3.86 5.04 17.27
C ALA A 90 -2.91 5.19 18.47
N ASP A 91 -2.19 4.10 18.81
CA ASP A 91 -1.08 4.15 19.75
C ASP A 91 0.12 4.91 19.18
N GLU A 92 1.05 5.34 20.05
CA GLU A 92 2.20 6.15 19.63
C GLU A 92 3.05 5.52 18.53
N PRO A 93 3.43 4.22 18.58
CA PRO A 93 4.17 3.59 17.49
C PRO A 93 3.41 3.58 16.16
N THR A 94 2.09 3.45 16.21
CA THR A 94 1.25 3.48 15.01
C THR A 94 1.11 4.90 14.46
N ARG A 95 0.99 5.91 15.33
CA ARG A 95 1.03 7.34 14.95
C ARG A 95 2.35 7.70 14.27
N ASP A 96 3.48 7.28 14.85
CA ASP A 96 4.80 7.46 14.25
C ASP A 96 4.90 6.84 12.86
N ALA A 97 4.35 5.63 12.70
CA ALA A 97 4.32 4.96 11.40
C ALA A 97 3.40 5.68 10.39
N MET A 98 2.25 6.21 10.83
CA MET A 98 1.33 6.98 9.99
C MET A 98 1.98 8.25 9.47
N ASP A 99 2.56 9.04 10.37
CA ASP A 99 3.24 10.29 10.01
C ASP A 99 4.42 10.04 9.08
N LEU A 100 5.26 9.06 9.41
CA LEU A 100 6.42 8.74 8.59
C LEU A 100 6.01 8.21 7.20
N ALA A 101 4.95 7.40 7.11
CA ALA A 101 4.42 6.92 5.84
C ALA A 101 3.84 8.06 4.99
N TYR A 102 3.12 8.98 5.59
CA TYR A 102 2.54 10.14 4.93
C TYR A 102 3.63 11.11 4.44
N LEU A 103 4.52 11.53 5.32
CA LEU A 103 5.57 12.51 4.99
C LEU A 103 6.57 11.98 3.97
N THR A 104 6.91 10.70 4.02
CA THR A 104 7.83 10.08 3.07
C THR A 104 7.16 9.54 1.81
N GLY A 105 5.86 9.31 1.84
CA GLY A 105 5.09 8.68 0.76
C GLY A 105 5.48 7.21 0.53
N GLN A 106 6.12 6.53 1.50
CA GLN A 106 6.60 5.17 1.28
C GLN A 106 5.51 4.11 1.51
N ARG A 107 5.74 2.90 0.98
CA ARG A 107 4.83 1.76 1.22
C ARG A 107 4.93 1.32 2.68
N PRO A 108 3.87 0.71 3.27
CA PRO A 108 3.88 0.30 4.68
C PRO A 108 5.13 -0.48 5.08
N GLN A 109 5.53 -1.45 4.27
CA GLN A 109 6.74 -2.23 4.54
C GLN A 109 8.02 -1.40 4.42
N ASP A 110 8.13 -0.53 3.40
CA ASP A 110 9.28 0.34 3.22
C ASP A 110 9.39 1.35 4.37
N THR A 111 8.26 1.86 4.89
CA THR A 111 8.21 2.74 6.07
C THR A 111 8.79 2.06 7.31
N LEU A 112 8.43 0.80 7.55
CA LEU A 112 8.94 0.03 8.69
C LEU A 112 10.41 -0.36 8.56
N LEU A 113 10.98 -0.30 7.35
CA LEU A 113 12.40 -0.57 7.12
C LEU A 113 13.29 0.64 7.40
N HIS A 114 12.73 1.84 7.56
CA HIS A 114 13.54 3.03 7.89
C HIS A 114 14.30 2.82 9.20
N ASP A 115 15.57 3.23 9.18
CA ASP A 115 16.54 2.99 10.24
C ASP A 115 17.33 4.26 10.55
N GLU A 116 17.75 4.45 11.79
CA GLU A 116 18.55 5.61 12.18
C GLU A 116 19.89 5.67 11.44
N ARG A 117 20.44 4.52 11.07
CA ARG A 117 21.68 4.40 10.28
C ARG A 117 21.55 4.91 8.85
N ASP A 118 20.29 5.04 8.37
CA ASP A 118 19.99 5.60 7.06
C ASP A 118 19.89 7.13 7.08
N ILE A 119 20.03 7.74 8.27
CA ILE A 119 20.07 9.19 8.42
C ILE A 119 21.52 9.67 8.34
N ARG A 120 21.85 10.39 7.28
CA ARG A 120 23.19 10.94 7.02
C ARG A 120 23.07 12.29 6.32
N ASP A 121 23.95 13.21 6.67
CA ASP A 121 24.04 14.55 6.03
C ASP A 121 22.68 15.28 5.95
N ASN A 122 21.88 15.18 7.02
CA ASN A 122 20.52 15.71 7.09
C ASN A 122 19.52 15.11 6.08
N PHE A 123 19.81 13.92 5.54
CA PHE A 123 18.91 13.18 4.66
C PHE A 123 18.56 11.81 5.23
N LEU A 124 17.30 11.41 5.06
CA LEU A 124 16.85 10.03 5.20
C LEU A 124 17.07 9.31 3.86
N HIS A 125 17.95 8.33 3.82
CA HIS A 125 18.22 7.50 2.66
C HIS A 125 17.23 6.34 2.60
N ILE A 126 16.44 6.26 1.55
CA ILE A 126 15.36 5.30 1.39
C ILE A 126 15.67 4.34 0.25
N GLY A 127 15.72 3.04 0.56
CA GLY A 127 15.79 1.98 -0.43
C GLY A 127 14.45 1.25 -0.54
N GLN A 128 13.75 1.39 -1.67
CA GLN A 128 12.45 0.72 -1.85
C GLN A 128 12.62 -0.77 -2.13
N GLY A 129 12.01 -1.64 -1.32
CA GLY A 129 12.14 -3.10 -1.44
C GLY A 129 11.63 -3.65 -2.78
N LYS A 130 10.48 -3.18 -3.27
CA LYS A 130 9.83 -3.67 -4.49
C LYS A 130 10.51 -3.18 -5.77
N THR A 131 10.87 -1.91 -5.85
CA THR A 131 11.36 -1.26 -7.09
C THR A 131 12.86 -1.06 -7.10
N LYS A 132 13.54 -1.34 -5.99
CA LYS A 132 14.97 -1.09 -5.77
C LYS A 132 15.38 0.38 -5.98
N LYS A 133 14.41 1.29 -6.05
CA LYS A 133 14.65 2.72 -6.20
C LYS A 133 15.31 3.26 -4.93
N LYS A 134 16.33 4.09 -5.12
CA LYS A 134 17.01 4.83 -4.04
C LYS A 134 16.55 6.28 -4.05
N LEU A 135 16.18 6.80 -2.89
CA LEU A 135 15.76 8.18 -2.69
C LEU A 135 16.58 8.78 -1.53
N ARG A 136 16.75 10.09 -1.55
CA ARG A 136 17.23 10.86 -0.41
C ARG A 136 16.18 11.91 -0.08
N MET A 137 15.66 11.88 1.12
CA MET A 137 14.65 12.82 1.59
C MET A 137 15.25 13.73 2.63
N GLU A 138 15.21 15.03 2.38
CA GLU A 138 15.71 16.03 3.30
C GLU A 138 14.91 16.04 4.60
N ILE A 139 15.61 16.04 5.73
CA ILE A 139 14.99 16.02 7.07
C ILE A 139 14.77 17.45 7.51
N THR A 140 13.62 18.01 7.12
CA THR A 140 13.23 19.38 7.45
C THR A 140 11.76 19.41 7.93
N GLY A 141 11.35 20.51 8.53
CA GLY A 141 9.95 20.75 8.92
C GLY A 141 9.33 19.62 9.74
N GLU A 142 8.17 19.16 9.32
CA GLU A 142 7.41 18.10 10.00
C GLU A 142 8.15 16.76 10.05
N LEU A 143 8.88 16.40 8.99
CA LEU A 143 9.64 15.15 9.00
C LEU A 143 10.71 15.15 10.11
N LYS A 144 11.38 16.29 10.31
CA LYS A 144 12.33 16.46 11.41
C LYS A 144 11.65 16.32 12.76
N ALA A 145 10.51 16.97 12.96
CA ALA A 145 9.76 16.91 14.21
C ALA A 145 9.29 15.47 14.53
N VAL A 146 8.85 14.72 13.53
CA VAL A 146 8.44 13.32 13.69
C VAL A 146 9.65 12.44 14.06
N ILE A 147 10.79 12.59 13.39
CA ILE A 147 12.00 11.82 13.70
C ILE A 147 12.50 12.14 15.12
N ASP A 148 12.50 13.40 15.52
CA ASP A 148 12.92 13.81 16.87
C ASP A 148 11.96 13.25 17.94
N ARG A 149 10.65 13.27 17.70
CA ARG A 149 9.63 12.63 18.58
C ARG A 149 9.87 11.13 18.70
N ILE A 150 10.11 10.44 17.59
CA ILE A 150 10.40 9.00 17.56
C ILE A 150 11.66 8.71 18.43
N ARG A 151 12.72 9.47 18.27
CA ARG A 151 13.94 9.31 19.07
C ARG A 151 13.67 9.54 20.56
N THR A 152 12.97 10.61 20.91
CA THR A 152 12.60 10.90 22.29
C THR A 152 11.81 9.75 22.93
N ARG A 153 10.81 9.20 22.19
CA ARG A 153 10.05 8.04 22.67
C ARG A 153 10.95 6.82 22.86
N LYS A 154 11.87 6.56 21.93
CA LYS A 154 12.79 5.41 22.01
C LYS A 154 13.73 5.49 23.22
N HIS A 155 14.14 6.66 23.66
CA HIS A 155 14.98 6.83 24.86
C HIS A 155 14.31 6.33 26.16
N GLN A 156 12.99 6.10 26.15
CA GLN A 156 12.27 5.57 27.29
C GLN A 156 12.41 4.04 27.44
N TYR A 157 12.94 3.36 26.42
CA TYR A 157 13.08 1.91 26.41
C TYR A 157 14.48 1.44 26.81
N LYS A 158 14.55 0.32 27.56
CA LYS A 158 15.84 -0.24 28.02
C LYS A 158 16.65 -0.89 26.89
N VAL A 159 15.96 -1.48 25.91
CA VAL A 159 16.57 -2.14 24.75
C VAL A 159 15.97 -1.53 23.51
N VAL A 160 16.81 -1.02 22.62
CA VAL A 160 16.35 -0.28 21.45
C VAL A 160 17.13 -0.73 20.23
N CYS A 161 16.42 -1.22 19.23
CA CYS A 161 17.02 -1.42 17.91
C CYS A 161 17.12 -0.10 17.14
N THR A 162 17.90 -0.08 16.08
CA THR A 162 18.13 1.13 15.25
C THR A 162 16.95 1.47 14.32
N ALA A 163 15.91 0.63 14.22
CA ALA A 163 14.72 0.94 13.44
C ALA A 163 14.06 2.25 13.94
N LEU A 164 13.55 3.07 13.02
CA LEU A 164 12.79 4.26 13.43
C LEU A 164 11.49 3.86 14.12
N ILE A 165 10.73 2.92 13.55
CA ILE A 165 9.47 2.48 14.15
C ILE A 165 9.70 1.24 14.99
N VAL A 166 9.54 1.40 16.30
CA VAL A 166 9.68 0.32 17.29
C VAL A 166 8.40 0.14 18.11
N ASN A 167 8.17 -1.08 18.56
CA ASN A 167 7.12 -1.39 19.53
C ASN A 167 7.53 -0.99 20.95
N GLU A 168 6.68 -1.26 21.95
CA GLU A 168 6.91 -0.91 23.38
C GLU A 168 8.07 -1.69 24.01
N LYS A 169 8.57 -2.74 23.32
CA LYS A 169 9.74 -3.51 23.76
C LYS A 169 11.06 -2.99 23.14
N GLY A 170 10.99 -1.94 22.32
CA GLY A 170 12.15 -1.42 21.58
C GLY A 170 12.54 -2.25 20.35
N GLU A 171 11.70 -3.19 19.92
CA GLU A 171 11.91 -4.03 18.74
C GLU A 171 11.27 -3.42 17.50
N ARG A 172 11.86 -3.66 16.32
CA ARG A 172 11.26 -3.23 15.04
C ARG A 172 9.83 -3.74 14.90
N MET A 173 8.89 -2.83 14.63
CA MET A 173 7.50 -3.22 14.38
C MET A 173 7.39 -4.03 13.09
N THR A 174 6.65 -5.14 13.13
CA THR A 174 6.35 -5.96 11.96
C THR A 174 5.16 -5.38 11.17
N LEU A 175 5.07 -5.72 9.87
CA LEU A 175 3.96 -5.31 9.03
C LEU A 175 2.60 -5.81 9.56
N ASP A 176 2.55 -7.05 10.04
CA ASP A 176 1.32 -7.64 10.59
C ASP A 176 0.88 -6.91 11.87
N THR A 177 1.83 -6.55 12.73
CA THR A 177 1.56 -5.75 13.93
C THR A 177 1.01 -4.37 13.56
N LEU A 178 1.65 -3.67 12.62
CA LEU A 178 1.19 -2.37 12.14
C LEU A 178 -0.23 -2.46 11.55
N GLN A 179 -0.47 -3.44 10.68
CA GLN A 179 -1.79 -3.62 10.07
C GLN A 179 -2.88 -3.94 11.10
N ARG A 180 -2.57 -4.75 12.12
CA ARG A 180 -3.49 -5.06 13.21
C ARG A 180 -3.80 -3.81 14.03
N ARG A 181 -2.79 -3.09 14.51
CA ARG A 181 -2.95 -1.88 15.32
C ARG A 181 -3.70 -0.78 14.57
N PHE A 182 -3.35 -0.55 13.31
CA PHE A 182 -4.05 0.41 12.48
C PHE A 182 -5.54 0.04 12.26
N ARG A 183 -5.83 -1.25 12.03
CA ARG A 183 -7.22 -1.73 11.91
C ARG A 183 -7.99 -1.52 13.20
N ASP A 184 -7.36 -1.78 14.35
CA ASP A 184 -7.99 -1.57 15.65
C ASP A 184 -8.27 -0.07 15.89
N ALA A 185 -7.31 0.82 15.66
CA ALA A 185 -7.50 2.28 15.74
C ALA A 185 -8.59 2.78 14.78
N ARG A 186 -8.63 2.27 13.54
CA ARG A 186 -9.68 2.62 12.57
C ARG A 186 -11.07 2.16 13.04
N ARG A 187 -11.20 0.95 13.60
CA ARG A 187 -12.45 0.45 14.18
C ARG A 187 -12.90 1.33 15.35
N ASP A 188 -11.97 1.66 16.22
CA ASP A 188 -12.26 2.46 17.43
C ASP A 188 -12.63 3.91 17.05
N ALA A 189 -12.13 4.43 15.93
CA ALA A 189 -12.57 5.68 15.30
C ALA A 189 -13.94 5.57 14.60
N GLY A 190 -14.58 4.39 14.54
CA GLY A 190 -15.87 4.18 13.89
C GLY A 190 -15.79 4.24 12.35
N ILE A 191 -14.64 3.91 11.73
CA ILE A 191 -14.40 4.02 10.29
C ILE A 191 -14.42 2.63 9.66
N ALA A 192 -15.17 2.48 8.56
CA ALA A 192 -15.30 1.21 7.86
C ALA A 192 -14.01 0.79 7.14
N ASP A 193 -13.86 -0.55 6.92
CA ASP A 193 -12.64 -1.13 6.32
C ASP A 193 -12.33 -0.61 4.91
N GLY A 194 -13.36 -0.22 4.18
CA GLY A 194 -13.27 0.34 2.83
C GLY A 194 -12.83 1.80 2.78
N GLU A 195 -13.00 2.58 3.83
CA GLU A 195 -12.82 4.03 3.82
C GLU A 195 -11.37 4.45 4.00
N PHE A 196 -10.61 3.77 4.86
CA PHE A 196 -9.22 4.08 5.10
C PHE A 196 -8.39 2.83 5.39
N GLN A 197 -7.37 2.57 4.60
CA GLN A 197 -6.34 1.54 4.83
C GLN A 197 -4.97 2.21 4.93
N PHE A 198 -4.06 1.68 5.74
CA PHE A 198 -2.72 2.27 5.95
C PHE A 198 -2.00 2.59 4.63
N ARG A 199 -2.16 1.73 3.61
CA ARG A 199 -1.56 1.94 2.29
C ARG A 199 -2.06 3.17 1.54
N ASP A 200 -3.22 3.72 1.93
CA ASP A 200 -3.79 4.91 1.29
C ASP A 200 -3.03 6.18 1.63
N LEU A 201 -2.25 6.17 2.73
CA LEU A 201 -1.35 7.26 3.11
C LEU A 201 -0.34 7.60 1.99
N ARG A 202 0.12 6.59 1.27
CA ARG A 202 1.01 6.82 0.13
C ARG A 202 0.31 7.56 -1.02
N ALA A 203 -0.96 7.28 -1.25
CA ALA A 203 -1.73 7.98 -2.26
C ALA A 203 -2.07 9.41 -1.80
N LYS A 204 -2.45 9.59 -0.52
CA LYS A 204 -2.62 10.90 0.10
C LYS A 204 -1.35 11.73 -0.04
N ALA A 205 -0.19 11.21 0.33
CA ALA A 205 1.10 11.89 0.20
C ALA A 205 1.38 12.37 -1.25
N GLY A 206 1.10 11.53 -2.24
CA GLY A 206 1.29 11.90 -3.64
C GLY A 206 0.32 12.98 -4.12
N THR A 207 -0.95 12.90 -3.72
CA THR A 207 -1.98 13.87 -4.06
C THR A 207 -1.67 15.23 -3.42
N ASP A 208 -1.42 15.26 -2.12
CA ASP A 208 -1.15 16.49 -1.37
C ASP A 208 0.16 17.14 -1.84
N LYS A 209 1.17 16.34 -2.20
CA LYS A 209 2.42 16.86 -2.79
C LYS A 209 2.16 17.51 -4.15
N THR A 210 1.32 16.91 -4.98
CA THR A 210 0.94 17.49 -6.28
C THR A 210 0.15 18.77 -6.09
N ASP A 211 -0.83 18.78 -5.19
CA ASP A 211 -1.68 19.93 -4.89
C ASP A 211 -0.87 21.10 -4.33
N SER A 212 0.08 20.83 -3.42
CA SER A 212 0.88 21.87 -2.77
C SER A 212 1.96 22.48 -3.69
N THR A 213 2.49 21.68 -4.61
CA THR A 213 3.58 22.15 -5.50
C THR A 213 3.09 22.55 -6.89
N GLY A 214 1.87 22.17 -7.29
CA GLY A 214 1.37 22.32 -8.66
C GLY A 214 2.10 21.44 -9.68
N ASP A 215 3.00 20.54 -9.23
CA ASP A 215 3.84 19.71 -10.10
C ASP A 215 3.80 18.23 -9.69
N ILE A 216 3.14 17.43 -10.49
CA ILE A 216 3.03 15.98 -10.31
C ILE A 216 4.40 15.27 -10.34
N ARG A 217 5.43 15.88 -10.94
CA ARG A 217 6.78 15.32 -10.97
C ARG A 217 7.44 15.33 -9.59
N GLN A 218 7.06 16.25 -8.71
CA GLN A 218 7.49 16.24 -7.31
C GLN A 218 6.93 15.03 -6.56
N ALA A 219 5.64 14.73 -6.76
CA ALA A 219 5.04 13.51 -6.24
C ALA A 219 5.68 12.25 -6.84
N GLN A 220 5.96 12.23 -8.15
CA GLN A 220 6.66 11.12 -8.81
C GLN A 220 8.02 10.83 -8.16
N LYS A 221 8.81 11.89 -7.90
CA LYS A 221 10.12 11.78 -7.23
C LYS A 221 9.97 11.22 -5.82
N GLN A 222 9.06 11.80 -5.01
CA GLN A 222 8.81 11.39 -3.63
C GLN A 222 8.35 9.92 -3.54
N LEU A 223 7.43 9.52 -4.41
CA LEU A 223 6.92 8.15 -4.47
C LEU A 223 7.92 7.16 -5.10
N GLY A 224 8.94 7.64 -5.79
CA GLY A 224 9.93 6.81 -6.48
C GLY A 224 9.33 6.04 -7.66
N HIS A 225 8.35 6.62 -8.36
CA HIS A 225 7.76 6.02 -9.56
C HIS A 225 8.68 6.21 -10.77
N THR A 226 8.85 5.16 -11.57
CA THR A 226 9.65 5.19 -12.81
C THR A 226 8.90 5.86 -13.95
N SER A 227 7.56 5.78 -13.95
CA SER A 227 6.68 6.39 -14.95
C SER A 227 5.75 7.43 -14.30
N ILE A 228 5.55 8.53 -15.00
CA ILE A 228 4.58 9.55 -14.58
C ILE A 228 3.15 9.02 -14.58
N THR A 229 2.82 8.13 -15.52
CA THR A 229 1.50 7.48 -15.63
C THR A 229 1.13 6.73 -14.34
N MET A 230 2.13 6.11 -13.65
CA MET A 230 1.90 5.50 -12.35
C MET A 230 1.50 6.53 -11.29
N THR A 231 2.08 7.73 -11.34
CA THR A 231 1.76 8.80 -10.41
C THR A 231 0.39 9.41 -10.73
N GLU A 232 0.10 9.63 -12.00
CA GLU A 232 -1.21 10.10 -12.47
C GLU A 232 -2.35 9.19 -11.99
N HIS A 233 -2.16 7.87 -12.06
CA HIS A 233 -3.14 6.92 -11.55
C HIS A 233 -3.39 7.08 -10.03
N TYR A 234 -2.36 7.46 -9.26
CA TYR A 234 -2.51 7.71 -7.82
C TYR A 234 -3.17 9.05 -7.50
N VAL A 235 -2.95 10.08 -8.31
CA VAL A 235 -3.31 11.47 -8.00
C VAL A 235 -4.64 11.87 -8.62
N ARG A 236 -4.87 11.55 -9.91
CA ARG A 236 -5.98 12.12 -10.70
C ARG A 236 -7.37 11.57 -10.35
N ASN A 237 -7.47 10.34 -9.91
CA ASN A 237 -8.79 9.68 -9.79
C ASN A 237 -9.44 9.86 -8.42
N ARG A 238 -8.76 10.46 -7.44
CA ARG A 238 -9.19 10.35 -6.04
C ARG A 238 -9.90 11.57 -5.49
N ARG A 239 -9.59 12.73 -5.98
CA ARG A 239 -10.13 14.00 -5.46
C ARG A 239 -10.85 14.86 -6.52
N GLY A 240 -10.73 14.49 -7.80
CA GLY A 240 -11.12 15.32 -8.91
C GLY A 240 -10.17 16.50 -9.16
N ASP A 241 -10.19 17.03 -10.37
CA ASP A 241 -9.35 18.17 -10.75
C ASP A 241 -9.92 19.48 -10.16
N LYS A 242 -9.08 20.28 -9.53
CA LYS A 242 -9.42 21.66 -9.16
C LYS A 242 -9.32 22.53 -10.41
N VAL A 243 -10.46 22.91 -10.97
CA VAL A 243 -10.51 23.82 -12.11
C VAL A 243 -11.12 25.15 -11.69
N LYS A 244 -10.53 26.25 -12.18
CA LYS A 244 -11.16 27.57 -12.03
C LYS A 244 -12.26 27.71 -13.08
N PRO A 245 -13.38 28.35 -12.76
CA PRO A 245 -14.41 28.65 -13.76
C PRO A 245 -13.84 29.54 -14.84
N THR A 246 -14.36 29.41 -16.05
CA THR A 246 -13.88 30.15 -17.24
C THR A 246 -14.12 31.67 -17.15
N LYS A 247 -15.08 32.11 -16.40
CA LYS A 247 -15.35 33.51 -15.96
C LYS A 247 -16.54 33.51 -15.01
#